data_e16b05fbd269553c53d84a410eb6de0c
#
_entry.id   e16b05fbd269553c53d84a410eb6de0c
#
_cell.length_a   1.000
_cell.length_b   1.000
_cell.length_c   1.000
_cell.angle_alpha   90.00
_cell.angle_beta   90.00
_cell.angle_gamma   90.00
#
_symmetry.space_group_name_H-M   'P 1'
#
loop_
_entity.id
_entity.type
_entity.pdbx_description
1 polymer ?
#
loop_
_entity_poly.entity_id
_entity_poly.type
_entity_poly.pdbx_seq_one_letter_code
_entity_poly.pdbx_strand_id
1 'polypeptide(L)'
;IYEFMRIGVDITPFNTLGHVGGVHYVAVYAARQLARNGIPVDVALISGAAACHDIGKYGCKKNEEKRVPYLHYYYTGMCCRRLGLPGIGHIAANHSVWDLELENLSVESLLLIYADFRVKSSRDAQGKEIVHFYSLAQAFDVILGKLDNVDDAKRQRYQKVYAKLADFEDFMKEHGVVTELPADFAWEPADPPQPIHREKVLLEGNDVIAQLKYAAIDHNIRLMSIFRDESDFG
;
A
#
# COMPACT_ATOMS: atom_id res chain seq x y z
N ILE A 1 10.88 -5.39 3.70
CA ILE A 1 9.70 -4.62 3.27
C ILE A 1 10.04 -3.13 3.21
N TYR A 2 10.44 -2.52 4.30
CA TYR A 2 10.78 -1.09 4.33
C TYR A 2 11.85 -0.70 3.30
N GLU A 3 12.92 -1.47 3.19
CA GLU A 3 13.96 -1.26 2.19
C GLU A 3 13.43 -1.39 0.76
N PHE A 4 12.51 -2.31 0.52
CA PHE A 4 11.86 -2.47 -0.78
C PHE A 4 11.04 -1.22 -1.17
N MET A 5 10.24 -0.70 -0.22
CA MET A 5 9.46 0.51 -0.42
C MET A 5 10.35 1.72 -0.74
N ARG A 6 11.50 1.81 -0.06
CA ARG A 6 12.43 2.91 -0.17
C ARG A 6 13.17 2.93 -1.52
N ILE A 7 13.60 1.78 -1.99
CA ILE A 7 14.29 1.66 -3.29
C ILE A 7 13.36 2.10 -4.44
N GLY A 8 12.06 1.83 -4.32
CA GLY A 8 11.07 2.31 -5.28
C GLY A 8 11.06 3.84 -5.41
N VAL A 9 11.23 4.57 -4.32
CA VAL A 9 11.27 6.04 -4.30
C VAL A 9 12.47 6.59 -5.06
N ASP A 10 13.64 5.97 -4.91
CA ASP A 10 14.88 6.45 -5.52
C ASP A 10 14.91 6.30 -7.05
N ILE A 11 14.06 5.44 -7.59
CA ILE A 11 14.07 5.09 -9.03
C ILE A 11 12.99 5.81 -9.82
N THR A 12 11.95 6.33 -9.17
CA THR A 12 10.78 6.88 -9.87
C THR A 12 10.39 8.26 -9.37
N PRO A 13 9.71 9.07 -10.24
CA PRO A 13 9.17 10.37 -9.82
C PRO A 13 7.95 10.24 -8.90
N PHE A 14 7.37 9.05 -8.76
CA PHE A 14 6.19 8.81 -7.93
C PHE A 14 6.61 8.52 -6.49
N ASN A 15 6.92 9.56 -5.74
CA ASN A 15 7.23 9.42 -4.32
C ASN A 15 5.94 9.23 -3.53
N THR A 16 5.64 7.99 -3.17
CA THR A 16 4.51 7.59 -2.34
C THR A 16 4.95 6.79 -1.10
N LEU A 17 6.22 6.89 -0.73
CA LEU A 17 6.77 6.10 0.38
C LEU A 17 6.05 6.36 1.70
N GLY A 18 5.74 7.63 1.99
CA GLY A 18 5.02 8.01 3.20
C GLY A 18 3.61 7.40 3.22
N HIS A 19 2.87 7.51 2.11
CA HIS A 19 1.56 6.88 1.97
C HIS A 19 1.62 5.36 2.17
N VAL A 20 2.51 4.68 1.42
CA VAL A 20 2.67 3.22 1.52
C VAL A 20 3.05 2.79 2.92
N GLY A 21 3.97 3.51 3.57
CA GLY A 21 4.36 3.26 4.95
C GLY A 21 3.20 3.43 5.94
N GLY A 22 2.40 4.49 5.76
CA GLY A 22 1.21 4.73 6.57
C GLY A 22 0.14 3.64 6.40
N VAL A 23 -0.14 3.23 5.17
CA VAL A 23 -1.07 2.11 4.87
C VAL A 23 -0.57 0.81 5.51
N HIS A 24 0.71 0.49 5.33
CA HIS A 24 1.33 -0.67 5.96
C HIS A 24 1.18 -0.63 7.49
N TYR A 25 1.45 0.52 8.11
CA TYR A 25 1.32 0.66 9.55
C TYR A 25 -0.10 0.37 10.03
N VAL A 26 -1.12 1.02 9.45
CA VAL A 26 -2.53 0.84 9.85
C VAL A 26 -2.98 -0.60 9.65
N ALA A 27 -2.67 -1.20 8.49
CA ALA A 27 -3.05 -2.57 8.18
C ALA A 27 -2.43 -3.58 9.15
N VAL A 28 -1.13 -3.48 9.41
CA VAL A 28 -0.41 -4.39 10.32
C VAL A 28 -0.81 -4.17 11.78
N TYR A 29 -1.07 -2.92 12.18
CA TYR A 29 -1.55 -2.60 13.52
C TYR A 29 -2.87 -3.29 13.83
N ALA A 30 -3.84 -3.20 12.92
CA ALA A 30 -5.13 -3.89 13.07
C ALA A 30 -4.98 -5.42 12.97
N ALA A 31 -4.22 -5.93 11.99
CA ALA A 31 -4.00 -7.36 11.81
C ALA A 31 -3.40 -8.05 13.03
N ARG A 32 -2.41 -7.41 13.67
CA ARG A 32 -1.80 -7.95 14.90
C ARG A 32 -2.78 -8.03 16.06
N GLN A 33 -3.68 -7.09 16.19
CA GLN A 33 -4.71 -7.11 17.24
C GLN A 33 -5.74 -8.21 16.94
N LEU A 34 -6.24 -8.32 15.71
CA LEU A 34 -7.13 -9.42 15.31
C LEU A 34 -6.50 -10.78 15.60
N ALA A 35 -5.24 -11.00 15.21
CA ALA A 35 -4.53 -12.25 15.47
C ALA A 35 -4.43 -12.55 16.97
N ARG A 36 -4.11 -11.55 17.80
CA ARG A 36 -4.05 -11.70 19.27
C ARG A 36 -5.41 -12.04 19.89
N ASN A 37 -6.49 -11.59 19.27
CA ASN A 37 -7.86 -11.83 19.72
C ASN A 37 -8.48 -13.10 19.07
N GLY A 38 -7.66 -13.94 18.42
CA GLY A 38 -8.07 -15.25 17.90
C GLY A 38 -8.76 -15.21 16.55
N ILE A 39 -8.79 -14.07 15.86
CA ILE A 39 -9.30 -13.98 14.49
C ILE A 39 -8.20 -14.44 13.52
N PRO A 40 -8.47 -15.44 12.67
CA PRO A 40 -7.50 -15.90 11.68
C PRO A 40 -7.14 -14.77 10.71
N VAL A 41 -5.88 -14.37 10.69
CA VAL A 41 -5.31 -13.40 9.75
C VAL A 41 -3.84 -13.69 9.53
N ASP A 42 -3.40 -13.70 8.29
CA ASP A 42 -1.99 -13.83 7.94
C ASP A 42 -1.31 -12.45 7.97
N VAL A 43 -0.68 -12.14 9.12
CA VAL A 43 0.01 -10.85 9.33
C VAL A 43 1.19 -10.67 8.37
N ALA A 44 1.85 -11.74 7.93
CA ALA A 44 2.95 -11.64 6.98
C ALA A 44 2.43 -11.32 5.57
N LEU A 45 1.33 -11.96 5.18
CA LEU A 45 0.66 -11.72 3.90
C LEU A 45 0.18 -10.27 3.78
N ILE A 46 -0.55 -9.77 4.78
CA ILE A 46 -1.05 -8.38 4.76
C ILE A 46 0.11 -7.36 4.81
N SER A 47 1.16 -7.64 5.58
CA SER A 47 2.36 -6.80 5.63
C SER A 47 3.03 -6.69 4.26
N GLY A 48 3.22 -7.82 3.58
CA GLY A 48 3.76 -7.85 2.22
C GLY A 48 2.87 -7.12 1.21
N ALA A 49 1.57 -7.39 1.26
CA ALA A 49 0.62 -6.77 0.34
C ALA A 49 0.53 -5.25 0.54
N ALA A 50 0.45 -4.76 1.77
CA ALA A 50 0.41 -3.35 2.08
C ALA A 50 1.70 -2.61 1.65
N ALA A 51 2.86 -3.27 1.79
CA ALA A 51 4.13 -2.70 1.34
C ALA A 51 4.25 -2.59 -0.19
N CYS A 52 3.48 -3.39 -0.95
CA CYS A 52 3.58 -3.47 -2.41
C CYS A 52 2.33 -2.97 -3.15
N HIS A 53 1.28 -2.55 -2.44
CA HIS A 53 -0.02 -2.27 -3.08
C HIS A 53 0.07 -1.24 -4.21
N ASP A 54 0.91 -0.27 -4.06
CA ASP A 54 1.11 0.84 -5.00
C ASP A 54 2.31 0.67 -5.94
N ILE A 55 3.00 -0.48 -5.91
CA ILE A 55 4.22 -0.68 -6.69
C ILE A 55 4.00 -0.54 -8.20
N GLY A 56 2.79 -0.82 -8.67
CA GLY A 56 2.42 -0.68 -10.07
C GLY A 56 2.44 0.77 -10.57
N LYS A 57 2.43 1.78 -9.68
CA LYS A 57 2.61 3.18 -10.08
C LYS A 57 3.95 3.41 -10.76
N TYR A 58 4.96 2.66 -10.36
CA TYR A 58 6.31 2.71 -10.94
C TYR A 58 6.38 2.04 -12.32
N GLY A 59 5.43 1.18 -12.64
CA GLY A 59 5.29 0.55 -13.95
C GLY A 59 4.61 1.42 -15.01
N CYS A 60 3.87 2.47 -14.60
CA CYS A 60 3.15 3.32 -15.51
C CYS A 60 4.10 4.16 -16.37
N LYS A 61 3.81 4.25 -17.66
CA LYS A 61 4.58 5.03 -18.62
C LYS A 61 4.16 6.50 -18.58
N LYS A 62 5.01 7.40 -19.10
CA LYS A 62 4.71 8.84 -19.13
C LYS A 62 3.41 9.18 -19.88
N ASN A 63 3.11 8.47 -20.95
CA ASN A 63 1.86 8.65 -21.72
C ASN A 63 0.62 8.07 -20.99
N GLU A 64 0.80 7.34 -19.89
CA GLU A 64 -0.25 6.75 -19.09
C GLU A 64 -0.55 7.54 -17.81
N GLU A 65 0.09 8.68 -17.60
CA GLU A 65 0.01 9.48 -16.36
C GLU A 65 -1.43 9.70 -15.87
N LYS A 66 -2.35 10.05 -16.77
CA LYS A 66 -3.77 10.25 -16.46
C LYS A 66 -4.52 8.98 -16.09
N ARG A 67 -3.96 7.81 -16.39
CA ARG A 67 -4.54 6.48 -16.15
C ARG A 67 -3.91 5.74 -14.97
N VAL A 68 -2.90 6.31 -14.34
CA VAL A 68 -2.21 5.71 -13.17
C VAL A 68 -3.19 5.23 -12.10
N PRO A 69 -4.29 5.96 -11.75
CA PRO A 69 -5.25 5.50 -10.75
C PRO A 69 -5.92 4.16 -11.08
N TYR A 70 -5.90 3.74 -12.34
CA TYR A 70 -6.50 2.48 -12.80
C TYR A 70 -5.45 1.45 -13.19
N LEU A 71 -4.38 1.87 -13.84
CA LEU A 71 -3.37 0.96 -14.37
C LEU A 71 -2.43 0.40 -13.30
N HIS A 72 -2.23 1.11 -12.18
CA HIS A 72 -1.32 0.63 -11.14
C HIS A 72 -1.75 -0.71 -10.54
N TYR A 73 -3.05 -1.01 -10.48
CA TYR A 73 -3.55 -2.32 -10.02
C TYR A 73 -3.05 -3.44 -10.95
N TYR A 74 -3.19 -3.24 -12.26
CA TYR A 74 -2.73 -4.19 -13.26
C TYR A 74 -1.22 -4.42 -13.18
N TYR A 75 -0.44 -3.35 -13.14
CA TYR A 75 1.02 -3.44 -13.02
C TYR A 75 1.47 -4.04 -11.71
N THR A 76 0.80 -3.77 -10.60
CA THR A 76 1.04 -4.43 -9.31
C THR A 76 0.86 -5.94 -9.43
N GLY A 77 -0.25 -6.38 -9.97
CA GLY A 77 -0.54 -7.81 -10.16
C GLY A 77 0.46 -8.50 -11.08
N MET A 78 0.84 -7.84 -12.18
CA MET A 78 1.83 -8.36 -13.12
C MET A 78 3.22 -8.48 -12.47
N CYS A 79 3.65 -7.47 -11.73
CA CYS A 79 4.90 -7.46 -10.98
C CYS A 79 4.97 -8.65 -10.02
N CYS A 80 3.96 -8.81 -9.16
CA CYS A 80 3.93 -9.89 -8.18
C CYS A 80 3.91 -11.28 -8.83
N ARG A 81 3.18 -11.45 -9.93
CA ARG A 81 3.19 -12.73 -10.67
C ARG A 81 4.57 -13.09 -11.18
N ARG A 82 5.29 -12.13 -11.78
CA ARG A 82 6.65 -12.34 -12.29
C ARG A 82 7.67 -12.64 -11.21
N LEU A 83 7.44 -12.12 -10.00
CA LEU A 83 8.29 -12.41 -8.84
C LEU A 83 7.94 -13.72 -8.12
N GLY A 84 6.93 -14.45 -8.56
CA GLY A 84 6.48 -15.64 -7.87
C GLY A 84 5.80 -15.38 -6.52
N LEU A 85 5.15 -14.21 -6.38
CA LEU A 85 4.44 -13.78 -5.18
C LEU A 85 2.91 -13.72 -5.39
N PRO A 86 2.25 -14.83 -5.82
CA PRO A 86 0.85 -14.79 -6.22
C PRO A 86 -0.10 -14.40 -5.08
N GLY A 87 0.16 -14.85 -3.85
CA GLY A 87 -0.66 -14.51 -2.68
C GLY A 87 -0.61 -13.02 -2.35
N ILE A 88 0.58 -12.44 -2.28
CA ILE A 88 0.78 -11.00 -2.09
C ILE A 88 0.14 -10.23 -3.24
N GLY A 89 0.38 -10.67 -4.47
CA GLY A 89 -0.16 -10.02 -5.67
C GLY A 89 -1.68 -10.01 -5.72
N HIS A 90 -2.31 -11.09 -5.25
CA HIS A 90 -3.78 -11.16 -5.18
C HIS A 90 -4.35 -10.07 -4.27
N ILE A 91 -3.80 -9.91 -3.08
CA ILE A 91 -4.26 -8.87 -2.13
C ILE A 91 -3.85 -7.47 -2.63
N ALA A 92 -2.59 -7.29 -3.02
CA ALA A 92 -2.04 -5.99 -3.41
C ALA A 92 -2.66 -5.43 -4.71
N ALA A 93 -3.00 -6.27 -5.69
CA ALA A 93 -3.62 -5.82 -6.93
C ALA A 93 -5.13 -5.53 -6.80
N ASN A 94 -5.78 -6.04 -5.75
CA ASN A 94 -7.22 -5.91 -5.51
C ASN A 94 -7.49 -5.04 -4.27
N HIS A 95 -6.81 -3.89 -4.16
CA HIS A 95 -7.01 -2.96 -3.03
C HIS A 95 -7.95 -1.79 -3.36
N SER A 96 -8.58 -1.82 -4.52
CA SER A 96 -9.56 -0.81 -4.92
C SER A 96 -10.82 -0.88 -4.04
N VAL A 97 -11.41 0.28 -3.75
CA VAL A 97 -12.74 0.34 -3.11
C VAL A 97 -13.82 -0.37 -3.94
N TRP A 98 -13.60 -0.57 -5.23
CA TRP A 98 -14.49 -1.31 -6.12
C TRP A 98 -14.44 -2.82 -5.86
N ASP A 99 -13.33 -3.32 -5.33
CA ASP A 99 -13.19 -4.73 -4.95
C ASP A 99 -14.09 -5.10 -3.78
N LEU A 100 -14.58 -4.12 -3.00
CA LEU A 100 -15.60 -4.33 -1.96
C LEU A 100 -16.97 -4.78 -2.52
N GLU A 101 -17.20 -4.66 -3.82
CA GLU A 101 -18.39 -5.24 -4.45
C GLU A 101 -18.29 -6.77 -4.59
N LEU A 102 -17.08 -7.33 -4.50
CA LEU A 102 -16.84 -8.76 -4.51
C LEU A 102 -17.36 -9.38 -3.20
N GLU A 103 -17.99 -10.52 -3.31
CA GLU A 103 -18.33 -11.38 -2.19
C GLU A 103 -17.09 -12.20 -1.80
N ASN A 104 -16.96 -12.56 -0.53
CA ASN A 104 -15.89 -13.42 -0.02
C ASN A 104 -14.46 -12.83 -0.06
N LEU A 105 -14.32 -11.55 0.22
CA LEU A 105 -13.00 -10.96 0.46
C LEU A 105 -12.38 -11.53 1.74
N SER A 106 -11.09 -11.82 1.69
CA SER A 106 -10.34 -12.21 2.89
C SER A 106 -10.20 -11.04 3.87
N VAL A 107 -9.93 -11.35 5.14
CA VAL A 107 -9.66 -10.32 6.15
C VAL A 107 -8.48 -9.45 5.75
N GLU A 108 -7.45 -10.05 5.13
CA GLU A 108 -6.28 -9.31 4.62
C GLU A 108 -6.65 -8.33 3.52
N SER A 109 -7.54 -8.70 2.58
CA SER A 109 -8.03 -7.79 1.55
C SER A 109 -8.81 -6.63 2.15
N LEU A 110 -9.71 -6.91 3.09
CA LEU A 110 -10.49 -5.89 3.78
C LEU A 110 -9.58 -4.94 4.58
N LEU A 111 -8.57 -5.47 5.27
CA LEU A 111 -7.59 -4.68 6.02
C LEU A 111 -6.80 -3.75 5.10
N LEU A 112 -6.38 -4.21 3.93
CA LEU A 112 -5.64 -3.36 3.00
C LEU A 112 -6.52 -2.24 2.45
N ILE A 113 -7.73 -2.56 1.99
CA ILE A 113 -8.68 -1.56 1.48
C ILE A 113 -9.04 -0.54 2.58
N TYR A 114 -9.31 -1.02 3.79
CA TYR A 114 -9.60 -0.17 4.95
C TYR A 114 -8.44 0.78 5.28
N ALA A 115 -7.22 0.27 5.30
CA ALA A 115 -6.04 1.06 5.61
C ALA A 115 -5.77 2.10 4.51
N ASP A 116 -5.81 1.70 3.23
CA ASP A 116 -5.63 2.63 2.11
C ASP A 116 -6.72 3.70 2.07
N PHE A 117 -7.95 3.33 2.40
CA PHE A 117 -9.06 4.31 2.47
C PHE A 117 -8.79 5.39 3.53
N ARG A 118 -8.22 5.04 4.68
CA ARG A 118 -7.97 5.94 5.81
C ARG A 118 -6.68 6.77 5.70
N VAL A 119 -5.71 6.29 4.93
CA VAL A 119 -4.40 6.96 4.80
C VAL A 119 -4.35 7.73 3.49
N LYS A 120 -4.06 9.01 3.58
CA LYS A 120 -3.88 9.87 2.40
C LYS A 120 -2.61 10.67 2.56
N SER A 121 -2.01 11.07 1.45
CA SER A 121 -0.88 11.98 1.46
C SER A 121 -1.16 13.25 0.68
N SER A 122 -0.48 14.31 1.07
CA SER A 122 -0.41 15.59 0.39
C SER A 122 1.04 16.04 0.33
N ARG A 123 1.32 17.14 -0.37
CA ARG A 123 2.64 17.76 -0.36
C ARG A 123 2.55 19.15 0.23
N ASP A 124 3.54 19.50 1.04
CA ASP A 124 3.70 20.86 1.53
C ASP A 124 4.27 21.81 0.43
N ALA A 125 4.45 23.07 0.79
CA ALA A 125 5.01 24.08 -0.11
C ALA A 125 6.44 23.79 -0.56
N GLN A 126 7.16 22.95 0.17
CA GLN A 126 8.52 22.51 -0.12
C GLN A 126 8.54 21.19 -0.92
N GLY A 127 7.38 20.62 -1.24
CA GLY A 127 7.23 19.36 -1.96
C GLY A 127 7.43 18.11 -1.10
N LYS A 128 7.60 18.25 0.23
CA LYS A 128 7.71 17.14 1.16
C LYS A 128 6.36 16.44 1.31
N GLU A 129 6.35 15.12 1.30
CA GLU A 129 5.14 14.34 1.54
C GLU A 129 4.71 14.46 3.00
N ILE A 130 3.42 14.77 3.21
CA ILE A 130 2.74 14.76 4.50
C ILE A 130 1.72 13.64 4.48
N VAL A 131 1.80 12.73 5.45
CA VAL A 131 0.87 11.61 5.58
C VAL A 131 -0.22 11.97 6.59
N HIS A 132 -1.46 11.74 6.21
CA HIS A 132 -2.64 11.99 7.03
C HIS A 132 -3.33 10.67 7.34
N PHE A 133 -3.64 10.48 8.62
CA PHE A 133 -4.38 9.34 9.12
C PHE A 133 -5.79 9.81 9.53
N TYR A 134 -6.79 9.37 8.81
CA TYR A 134 -8.17 9.79 9.01
C TYR A 134 -9.00 8.71 9.70
N SER A 135 -10.06 9.11 10.40
CA SER A 135 -11.17 8.20 10.67
C SER A 135 -11.88 7.85 9.35
N LEU A 136 -12.72 6.82 9.33
CA LEU A 136 -13.50 6.48 8.13
C LEU A 136 -14.35 7.65 7.65
N ALA A 137 -15.02 8.35 8.57
CA ALA A 137 -15.88 9.49 8.22
C ALA A 137 -15.06 10.64 7.60
N GLN A 138 -13.93 11.00 8.20
CA GLN A 138 -13.04 12.03 7.65
C GLN A 138 -12.48 11.63 6.29
N ALA A 139 -12.07 10.36 6.12
CA ALA A 139 -11.55 9.86 4.85
C ALA A 139 -12.61 9.91 3.75
N PHE A 140 -13.85 9.59 4.09
CA PHE A 140 -14.99 9.67 3.16
C PHE A 140 -15.20 11.09 2.64
N ASP A 141 -15.22 12.09 3.54
CA ASP A 141 -15.36 13.50 3.17
C ASP A 141 -14.19 13.99 2.30
N VAL A 142 -12.95 13.61 2.66
CA VAL A 142 -11.75 13.96 1.88
C VAL A 142 -11.80 13.36 0.48
N ILE A 143 -12.24 12.10 0.34
CA ILE A 143 -12.34 11.45 -0.96
C ILE A 143 -13.40 12.12 -1.81
N LEU A 144 -14.60 12.34 -1.28
CA LEU A 144 -15.67 13.02 -2.01
C LEU A 144 -15.27 14.43 -2.47
N GLY A 145 -14.50 15.15 -1.63
CA GLY A 145 -13.99 16.48 -1.99
C GLY A 145 -12.91 16.49 -3.07
N LYS A 146 -12.23 15.34 -3.30
CA LYS A 146 -11.20 15.18 -4.35
C LYS A 146 -11.74 14.66 -5.68
N LEU A 147 -12.96 14.13 -5.70
CA LEU A 147 -13.55 13.55 -6.90
C LEU A 147 -14.13 14.64 -7.80
N ASP A 148 -13.69 14.66 -9.06
CA ASP A 148 -14.33 15.45 -10.10
C ASP A 148 -15.68 14.85 -10.50
N ASN A 149 -16.66 15.69 -10.78
CA ASN A 149 -17.96 15.31 -11.32
C ASN A 149 -18.68 14.24 -10.47
N VAL A 150 -18.88 14.54 -9.17
CA VAL A 150 -19.64 13.67 -8.28
C VAL A 150 -21.13 13.81 -8.57
N ASP A 151 -21.67 12.94 -9.40
CA ASP A 151 -23.10 12.73 -9.58
C ASP A 151 -23.70 11.90 -8.44
N ASP A 152 -25.01 11.77 -8.42
CA ASP A 152 -25.73 11.03 -7.39
C ASP A 152 -25.39 9.53 -7.40
N ALA A 153 -25.18 8.94 -8.59
CA ALA A 153 -24.81 7.54 -8.71
C ALA A 153 -23.42 7.28 -8.10
N LYS A 154 -22.46 8.14 -8.38
CA LYS A 154 -21.12 8.07 -7.81
C LYS A 154 -21.14 8.26 -6.29
N ARG A 155 -21.93 9.23 -5.80
CA ARG A 155 -22.13 9.45 -4.36
C ARG A 155 -22.72 8.24 -3.68
N GLN A 156 -23.78 7.64 -4.22
CA GLN A 156 -24.40 6.43 -3.68
C GLN A 156 -23.45 5.25 -3.64
N ARG A 157 -22.60 5.11 -4.67
CA ARG A 157 -21.58 4.06 -4.73
C ARG A 157 -20.56 4.20 -3.61
N TYR A 158 -20.05 5.41 -3.39
CA TYR A 158 -19.14 5.68 -2.27
C TYR A 158 -19.80 5.52 -0.91
N GLN A 159 -21.08 5.83 -0.77
CA GLN A 159 -21.84 5.55 0.46
C GLN A 159 -21.89 4.04 0.76
N LYS A 160 -22.09 3.20 -0.26
CA LYS A 160 -22.03 1.73 -0.09
C LYS A 160 -20.65 1.26 0.33
N VAL A 161 -19.60 1.81 -0.27
CA VAL A 161 -18.22 1.55 0.12
C VAL A 161 -17.98 1.91 1.59
N TYR A 162 -18.41 3.11 1.98
CA TYR A 162 -18.30 3.57 3.37
C TYR A 162 -19.03 2.63 4.33
N ALA A 163 -20.27 2.24 4.01
CA ALA A 163 -21.05 1.33 4.85
C ALA A 163 -20.33 -0.01 5.05
N LYS A 164 -19.81 -0.63 3.99
CA LYS A 164 -19.06 -1.89 4.10
C LYS A 164 -17.78 -1.75 4.95
N LEU A 165 -17.07 -0.64 4.82
CA LEU A 165 -15.88 -0.40 5.65
C LEU A 165 -16.25 -0.11 7.10
N ALA A 166 -17.38 0.55 7.35
CA ALA A 166 -17.90 0.77 8.69
C ALA A 166 -18.30 -0.55 9.35
N ASP A 167 -19.04 -1.42 8.64
CA ASP A 167 -19.37 -2.77 9.11
C ASP A 167 -18.10 -3.57 9.47
N PHE A 168 -17.07 -3.46 8.66
CA PHE A 168 -15.78 -4.12 8.95
C PHE A 168 -15.06 -3.48 10.14
N GLU A 169 -15.12 -2.16 10.30
CA GLU A 169 -14.56 -1.47 11.46
C GLU A 169 -15.29 -1.89 12.74
N ASP A 170 -16.61 -1.99 12.70
CA ASP A 170 -17.43 -2.45 13.82
C ASP A 170 -17.11 -3.90 14.18
N PHE A 171 -16.99 -4.78 13.18
CA PHE A 171 -16.51 -6.14 13.38
C PHE A 171 -15.13 -6.16 14.10
N MET A 172 -14.19 -5.32 13.69
CA MET A 172 -12.89 -5.23 14.34
C MET A 172 -13.01 -4.78 15.81
N LYS A 173 -13.83 -3.76 16.08
CA LYS A 173 -14.08 -3.24 17.44
C LYS A 173 -14.74 -4.28 18.34
N GLU A 174 -15.73 -5.01 17.83
CA GLU A 174 -16.39 -6.11 18.54
C GLU A 174 -15.40 -7.23 18.93
N HIS A 175 -14.34 -7.40 18.14
CA HIS A 175 -13.27 -8.35 18.42
C HIS A 175 -12.06 -7.70 19.12
N GLY A 176 -12.28 -6.56 19.79
CA GLY A 176 -11.30 -5.93 20.66
C GLY A 176 -10.15 -5.20 19.95
N VAL A 177 -10.32 -4.86 18.67
CA VAL A 177 -9.34 -4.05 17.95
C VAL A 177 -9.56 -2.57 18.23
N VAL A 178 -8.52 -1.90 18.68
CA VAL A 178 -8.48 -0.44 18.77
C VAL A 178 -8.17 0.11 17.36
N THR A 179 -9.14 0.78 16.78
CA THR A 179 -9.04 1.33 15.43
C THR A 179 -8.49 2.75 15.39
N GLU A 180 -8.56 3.46 16.50
CA GLU A 180 -7.91 4.75 16.69
C GLU A 180 -6.41 4.56 16.84
N LEU A 181 -5.63 5.39 16.18
CA LEU A 181 -4.19 5.42 16.38
C LEU A 181 -3.87 6.06 17.74
N PRO A 182 -2.80 5.62 18.43
CA PRO A 182 -2.39 6.22 19.71
C PRO A 182 -2.24 7.74 19.58
N ALA A 183 -2.63 8.47 20.64
CA ALA A 183 -2.57 9.94 20.65
C ALA A 183 -1.13 10.49 20.55
N ASP A 184 -0.14 9.69 20.96
CA ASP A 184 1.29 9.96 20.87
C ASP A 184 1.91 9.43 19.55
N PHE A 185 1.05 8.95 18.65
CA PHE A 185 1.50 8.49 17.34
C PHE A 185 2.06 9.65 16.54
N ALA A 186 3.38 9.74 16.49
CA ALA A 186 4.10 10.61 15.60
C ALA A 186 4.58 9.78 14.40
N TRP A 187 3.94 9.95 13.25
CA TRP A 187 4.47 9.48 12.00
C TRP A 187 5.56 10.44 11.54
N GLU A 188 6.74 10.26 12.05
CA GLU A 188 7.92 10.79 11.39
C GLU A 188 8.54 9.67 10.57
N PRO A 189 8.71 9.84 9.25
CA PRO A 189 9.58 8.95 8.53
C PRO A 189 10.92 8.97 9.27
N ALA A 190 11.35 7.82 9.78
CA ALA A 190 12.72 7.70 10.30
C ALA A 190 13.65 8.42 9.32
N ASP A 191 14.69 9.09 9.86
CA ASP A 191 15.73 9.71 9.04
C ASP A 191 15.97 8.86 7.80
N PRO A 192 16.04 9.46 6.60
CA PRO A 192 16.18 8.70 5.39
C PRO A 192 17.31 7.69 5.62
N PRO A 193 16.99 6.40 5.62
CA PRO A 193 18.00 5.40 5.91
C PRO A 193 19.15 5.65 4.96
N GLN A 194 20.37 5.58 5.48
CA GLN A 194 21.59 5.78 4.70
C GLN A 194 21.54 4.95 3.42
N PRO A 195 21.94 5.49 2.27
CA PRO A 195 21.95 4.73 1.04
C PRO A 195 22.66 3.40 1.25
N ILE A 196 22.03 2.30 0.84
CA ILE A 196 22.66 1.00 0.91
C ILE A 196 23.67 0.94 -0.24
N HIS A 197 24.95 1.06 0.09
CA HIS A 197 26.00 0.85 -0.88
C HIS A 197 26.15 -0.64 -1.16
N ARG A 198 26.11 -1.01 -2.43
CA ARG A 198 26.25 -2.40 -2.88
C ARG A 198 27.52 -3.05 -2.35
N GLU A 199 28.61 -2.32 -2.35
CA GLU A 199 29.90 -2.79 -1.85
C GLU A 199 29.85 -3.12 -0.36
N LYS A 200 29.17 -2.31 0.44
CA LYS A 200 29.03 -2.56 1.88
C LYS A 200 28.23 -3.82 2.15
N VAL A 201 27.15 -4.04 1.40
CA VAL A 201 26.31 -5.25 1.54
C VAL A 201 27.11 -6.50 1.17
N LEU A 202 27.95 -6.44 0.14
CA LEU A 202 28.81 -7.58 -0.27
C LEU A 202 29.94 -7.87 0.73
N LEU A 203 30.48 -6.85 1.38
CA LEU A 203 31.54 -7.01 2.39
C LEU A 203 31.03 -7.66 3.69
N GLU A 204 29.74 -7.51 4.00
CA GLU A 204 29.08 -8.14 5.12
C GLU A 204 28.53 -9.56 4.76
N GLY A 205 29.19 -10.24 3.82
CA GLY A 205 28.70 -11.39 3.07
C GLY A 205 28.19 -12.63 3.81
N ASN A 206 28.35 -12.71 5.15
CA ASN A 206 27.73 -13.75 5.98
C ASN A 206 26.51 -13.23 6.77
N ASP A 207 26.17 -11.96 6.62
CA ASP A 207 25.00 -11.38 7.26
C ASP A 207 23.74 -11.62 6.40
N VAL A 208 22.84 -12.44 6.91
CA VAL A 208 21.56 -12.76 6.25
C VAL A 208 20.75 -11.48 5.95
N ILE A 209 20.80 -10.49 6.85
CA ILE A 209 20.08 -9.22 6.65
C ILE A 209 20.68 -8.43 5.50
N ALA A 210 22.03 -8.39 5.40
CA ALA A 210 22.71 -7.73 4.30
C ALA A 210 22.39 -8.41 2.96
N GLN A 211 22.37 -9.75 2.93
CA GLN A 211 21.98 -10.52 1.75
C GLN A 211 20.55 -10.25 1.31
N LEU A 212 19.61 -10.18 2.27
CA LEU A 212 18.21 -9.86 1.98
C LEU A 212 18.05 -8.43 1.44
N LYS A 213 18.77 -7.46 1.99
CA LYS A 213 18.80 -6.08 1.49
C LYS A 213 19.34 -6.03 0.07
N TYR A 214 20.44 -6.73 -0.19
CA TYR A 214 21.01 -6.79 -1.53
C TYR A 214 20.06 -7.43 -2.55
N ALA A 215 19.43 -8.54 -2.18
CA ALA A 215 18.43 -9.19 -3.02
C ALA A 215 17.24 -8.25 -3.30
N ALA A 216 16.78 -7.49 -2.32
CA ALA A 216 15.72 -6.52 -2.51
C ALA A 216 16.10 -5.41 -3.51
N ILE A 217 17.35 -4.91 -3.47
CA ILE A 217 17.86 -3.93 -4.44
C ILE A 217 17.88 -4.53 -5.85
N ASP A 218 18.43 -5.72 -6.01
CA ASP A 218 18.53 -6.40 -7.29
C ASP A 218 17.15 -6.70 -7.89
N HIS A 219 16.23 -7.18 -7.06
CA HIS A 219 14.83 -7.39 -7.46
C HIS A 219 14.14 -6.11 -7.89
N ASN A 220 14.33 -5.02 -7.17
CA ASN A 220 13.72 -3.75 -7.54
C ASN A 220 14.24 -3.21 -8.88
N ILE A 221 15.54 -3.34 -9.15
CA ILE A 221 16.11 -2.99 -10.46
C ILE A 221 15.50 -3.85 -11.57
N ARG A 222 15.32 -5.14 -11.34
CA ARG A 222 14.67 -6.05 -12.30
C ARG A 222 13.21 -5.68 -12.52
N LEU A 223 12.49 -5.30 -11.47
CA LEU A 223 11.12 -4.82 -11.57
C LEU A 223 11.02 -3.61 -12.49
N MET A 224 11.91 -2.64 -12.30
CA MET A 224 11.92 -1.44 -13.14
C MET A 224 12.23 -1.76 -14.61
N SER A 225 13.12 -2.71 -14.89
CA SER A 225 13.37 -3.16 -16.25
C SER A 225 12.15 -3.89 -16.85
N ILE A 226 11.47 -4.72 -16.08
CA ILE A 226 10.23 -5.39 -16.48
C ILE A 226 9.16 -4.37 -16.92
N PHE A 227 8.95 -3.32 -16.12
CA PHE A 227 7.97 -2.29 -16.44
C PHE A 227 8.35 -1.38 -17.61
N ARG A 228 9.61 -1.32 -17.96
CA ARG A 228 10.12 -0.48 -19.05
C ARG A 228 10.26 -1.21 -20.39
N ASP A 229 10.21 -2.53 -20.37
CA ASP A 229 10.30 -3.33 -21.60
C ASP A 229 8.96 -3.30 -22.33
N GLU A 230 8.94 -2.67 -23.51
CA GLU A 230 7.72 -2.51 -24.30
C GLU A 230 7.22 -3.82 -24.91
N SER A 231 8.09 -4.82 -25.08
CA SER A 231 7.72 -6.12 -25.62
C SER A 231 6.78 -6.90 -24.68
N ASP A 232 6.76 -6.54 -23.42
CA ASP A 232 5.94 -7.19 -22.41
C ASP A 232 4.50 -6.63 -22.30
N PHE A 233 4.20 -5.55 -23.04
CA PHE A 233 2.94 -4.80 -22.99
C PHE A 233 2.21 -4.76 -24.34
N GLY A 234 2.66 -5.56 -25.28
CA GLY A 234 2.03 -5.74 -26.60
C GLY A 234 0.78 -6.62 -26.57
#